data_7e0ef96f39f0828d8450c2b945544462
#
_entry.id   7e0ef96f39f0828d8450c2b945544462
#
_cell.length_a   1.000
_cell.length_b   1.000
_cell.length_c   1.000
_cell.angle_alpha   90.00
_cell.angle_beta   90.00
_cell.angle_gamma   90.00
#
_symmetry.space_group_name_H-M   'P 1'
#
loop_
_entity.id
_entity.type
_entity.pdbx_description
1 polymer ?
#
loop_
_entity_poly.entity_id
_entity_poly.type
_entity_poly.pdbx_seq_one_letter_code
_entity_poly.pdbx_strand_id
1 'polypeptide(L)'
;MAETLQFAGEFRLDKCELISSSGVSADISKIIAEINIFEDIFSTSLTGSIIISDTNNLVDNMPIIGQEYISLKITTPSMEQDAIDFTENVFCVYEMGGRTPAGSNSEVVELKICSPELLRNERTRISKSYEETADQIVKSIMENEKYINTKKDLYLEPTLGIRKILSPNYHPYNLIKRLTRESMSAKNDSPHYLFFENIKGFHFRSLQSLYDDGVQGEFHFGDKGSDESYSSSSEIGRAHV
;
A
#
# COMPACT_ATOMS: atom_id res chain seq x y z
N MET A 1 29.71 -8.24 5.74
CA MET A 1 29.56 -9.31 4.72
C MET A 1 28.09 -9.26 4.33
N ALA A 2 27.80 -9.08 3.03
CA ALA A 2 26.40 -9.13 2.58
C ALA A 2 25.89 -10.55 2.84
N GLU A 3 24.81 -10.69 3.59
CA GLU A 3 24.11 -11.97 3.73
C GLU A 3 23.58 -12.35 2.35
N THR A 4 24.00 -13.52 1.87
CA THR A 4 23.50 -14.07 0.60
C THR A 4 22.26 -14.88 0.88
N LEU A 5 21.24 -14.77 0.00
CA LEU A 5 20.04 -15.62 0.03
C LEU A 5 20.44 -17.10 0.10
N GLN A 6 19.95 -17.81 1.10
CA GLN A 6 20.15 -19.24 1.26
C GLN A 6 18.95 -20.05 0.77
N PHE A 7 17.76 -19.47 0.87
CA PHE A 7 16.50 -20.11 0.49
C PHE A 7 15.61 -19.18 -0.32
N ALA A 8 14.85 -19.73 -1.25
CA ALA A 8 13.82 -18.98 -1.97
C ALA A 8 12.74 -18.49 -1.01
N GLY A 9 12.42 -17.19 -1.07
CA GLY A 9 11.44 -16.56 -0.18
C GLY A 9 12.01 -16.10 1.17
N GLU A 10 13.32 -16.14 1.36
CA GLU A 10 13.95 -15.60 2.56
C GLU A 10 13.77 -14.07 2.63
N PHE A 11 13.33 -13.58 3.76
CA PHE A 11 13.19 -12.15 4.04
C PHE A 11 13.66 -11.85 5.46
N ARG A 12 13.99 -10.59 5.68
CA ARG A 12 14.35 -10.07 6.99
C ARG A 12 13.38 -8.97 7.39
N LEU A 13 12.79 -9.12 8.57
CA LEU A 13 11.98 -8.08 9.18
C LEU A 13 12.90 -7.17 9.99
N ASP A 14 13.31 -6.04 9.38
CA ASP A 14 14.24 -5.11 10.01
C ASP A 14 13.57 -4.31 11.13
N LYS A 15 12.29 -4.00 10.93
CA LYS A 15 11.51 -3.20 11.88
C LYS A 15 10.03 -3.56 11.80
N CYS A 16 9.40 -3.72 12.95
CA CYS A 16 7.94 -3.66 13.06
C CYS A 16 7.56 -3.12 14.43
N GLU A 17 7.10 -1.88 14.46
CA GLU A 17 6.69 -1.18 15.67
C GLU A 17 5.21 -0.84 15.62
N LEU A 18 4.52 -1.17 16.70
CA LEU A 18 3.17 -0.69 16.98
C LEU A 18 3.28 0.60 17.80
N ILE A 19 2.73 1.68 17.27
CA ILE A 19 2.80 3.02 17.86
C ILE A 19 1.39 3.42 18.31
N SER A 20 1.22 3.61 19.60
CA SER A 20 -0.04 4.05 20.18
C SER A 20 -0.35 5.52 19.84
N SER A 21 -1.61 5.89 19.91
CA SER A 21 -2.06 7.29 19.82
C SER A 21 -1.44 8.22 20.87
N SER A 22 -0.95 7.67 21.99
CA SER A 22 -0.21 8.40 23.03
C SER A 22 1.28 8.60 22.72
N GLY A 23 1.79 8.03 21.60
CA GLY A 23 3.19 8.08 21.20
C GLY A 23 4.08 7.00 21.84
N VAL A 24 3.51 6.08 22.62
CA VAL A 24 4.24 4.93 23.13
C VAL A 24 4.40 3.92 21.99
N SER A 25 5.62 3.43 21.77
CA SER A 25 5.89 2.40 20.77
C SER A 25 6.28 1.07 21.41
N ALA A 26 5.88 -0.02 20.79
CA ALA A 26 6.26 -1.38 21.14
C ALA A 26 6.82 -2.10 19.91
N ASP A 27 7.99 -2.70 20.05
CA ASP A 27 8.55 -3.58 19.01
C ASP A 27 7.79 -4.91 19.04
N ILE A 28 7.08 -5.20 17.97
CA ILE A 28 6.30 -6.42 17.80
C ILE A 28 6.97 -7.44 16.87
N SER A 29 8.17 -7.14 16.35
CA SER A 29 8.87 -7.96 15.35
C SER A 29 9.00 -9.43 15.76
N LYS A 30 9.15 -9.70 17.06
CA LYS A 30 9.37 -11.05 17.59
C LYS A 30 8.09 -11.86 17.85
N ILE A 31 6.95 -11.20 17.85
CA ILE A 31 5.66 -11.84 18.14
C ILE A 31 4.76 -11.93 16.91
N ILE A 32 5.24 -11.48 15.79
CA ILE A 32 4.52 -11.59 14.51
C ILE A 32 4.54 -13.05 14.06
N ALA A 33 3.36 -13.54 13.71
CA ALA A 33 3.19 -14.85 13.08
C ALA A 33 3.03 -14.73 11.55
N GLU A 34 2.36 -13.65 11.08
CA GLU A 34 2.07 -13.46 9.66
C GLU A 34 1.90 -11.97 9.35
N ILE A 35 2.34 -11.55 8.16
CA ILE A 35 2.12 -10.21 7.61
C ILE A 35 1.58 -10.36 6.20
N ASN A 36 0.45 -9.74 5.94
CA ASN A 36 -0.15 -9.64 4.61
C ASN A 36 -0.31 -8.18 4.24
N ILE A 37 0.19 -7.79 3.08
CA ILE A 37 -0.02 -6.47 2.47
C ILE A 37 -0.65 -6.71 1.10
N PHE A 38 -1.80 -6.07 0.87
CA PHE A 38 -2.56 -6.23 -0.35
C PHE A 38 -2.41 -4.99 -1.22
N GLU A 39 -1.83 -5.19 -2.38
CA GLU A 39 -1.69 -4.19 -3.44
C GLU A 39 -2.58 -4.60 -4.62
N ASP A 40 -3.48 -3.72 -5.04
CA ASP A 40 -4.44 -3.97 -6.10
C ASP A 40 -4.68 -2.69 -6.91
N ILE A 41 -4.50 -2.75 -8.22
CA ILE A 41 -4.72 -1.63 -9.14
C ILE A 41 -6.17 -1.15 -9.19
N PHE A 42 -7.12 -1.92 -8.69
CA PHE A 42 -8.54 -1.56 -8.58
C PHE A 42 -8.91 -1.06 -7.18
N SER A 43 -8.00 -1.17 -6.21
CA SER A 43 -8.16 -0.64 -4.85
C SER A 43 -7.57 0.77 -4.74
N THR A 44 -8.26 1.65 -4.03
CA THR A 44 -7.82 3.04 -3.87
C THR A 44 -6.74 3.22 -2.81
N SER A 45 -6.50 2.21 -1.99
CA SER A 45 -5.53 2.28 -0.89
C SER A 45 -4.96 0.92 -0.57
N LEU A 46 -3.73 0.92 -0.10
CA LEU A 46 -3.11 -0.27 0.48
C LEU A 46 -3.86 -0.68 1.75
N THR A 47 -4.06 -1.99 1.87
CA THR A 47 -4.62 -2.63 3.06
C THR A 47 -3.76 -3.83 3.42
N GLY A 48 -3.95 -4.35 4.62
CA GLY A 48 -3.22 -5.53 5.04
C GLY A 48 -3.74 -6.09 6.36
N SER A 49 -3.09 -7.16 6.80
CA SER A 49 -3.30 -7.74 8.12
C SER A 49 -1.98 -8.20 8.73
N ILE A 50 -1.87 -8.06 10.02
CA ILE A 50 -0.75 -8.56 10.82
C ILE A 50 -1.34 -9.47 11.91
N ILE A 51 -0.87 -10.70 11.94
CA ILE A 51 -1.23 -11.67 12.98
C ILE A 51 -0.10 -11.71 13.99
N ILE A 52 -0.42 -11.41 15.23
CA ILE A 52 0.52 -11.45 16.35
C ILE A 52 0.17 -12.55 17.36
N SER A 53 1.19 -13.17 17.92
CA SER A 53 1.05 -14.10 19.05
C SER A 53 1.40 -13.35 20.33
N ASP A 54 0.38 -12.83 21.00
CA ASP A 54 0.55 -12.05 22.23
C ASP A 54 0.75 -12.98 23.43
N THR A 55 1.98 -13.10 23.88
CA THR A 55 2.39 -13.86 25.08
C THR A 55 2.64 -12.96 26.29
N ASN A 56 2.70 -11.65 26.07
CA ASN A 56 3.06 -10.66 27.08
C ASN A 56 1.91 -9.74 27.48
N ASN A 57 0.68 -10.06 27.07
CA ASN A 57 -0.50 -9.22 27.24
C ASN A 57 -0.28 -7.79 26.70
N LEU A 58 0.35 -7.68 25.54
CA LEU A 58 0.62 -6.41 24.88
C LEU A 58 -0.67 -5.63 24.64
N VAL A 59 -1.70 -6.32 24.15
CA VAL A 59 -3.01 -5.73 23.84
C VAL A 59 -3.71 -5.18 25.07
N ASP A 60 -3.54 -5.80 26.21
CA ASP A 60 -4.14 -5.33 27.47
C ASP A 60 -3.33 -4.18 28.09
N ASN A 61 -2.00 -4.20 27.94
CA ASN A 61 -1.11 -3.14 28.44
C ASN A 61 -1.09 -1.91 27.54
N MET A 62 -1.32 -2.10 26.24
CA MET A 62 -1.40 -1.04 25.23
C MET A 62 -2.71 -1.22 24.47
N PRO A 63 -3.82 -0.71 25.02
CA PRO A 63 -5.14 -0.95 24.45
C PRO A 63 -5.22 -0.40 23.02
N ILE A 64 -5.58 -1.26 22.10
CA ILE A 64 -5.74 -0.93 20.68
C ILE A 64 -7.16 -0.40 20.48
N ILE A 65 -7.26 0.88 20.13
CA ILE A 65 -8.54 1.60 19.97
C ILE A 65 -8.82 2.00 18.52
N GLY A 66 -7.98 1.59 17.56
CA GLY A 66 -8.09 1.95 16.15
C GLY A 66 -7.50 3.32 15.79
N GLN A 67 -6.52 3.77 16.56
CA GLN A 67 -5.74 4.99 16.33
C GLN A 67 -4.23 4.73 16.39
N GLU A 68 -3.85 3.48 16.33
CA GLU A 68 -2.47 3.04 16.35
C GLU A 68 -1.90 3.07 14.93
N TYR A 69 -0.58 3.22 14.88
CA TYR A 69 0.19 3.17 13.65
C TYR A 69 1.15 1.99 13.68
N ILE A 70 1.43 1.45 12.51
CA ILE A 70 2.44 0.41 12.33
C ILE A 70 3.52 0.95 11.41
N SER A 71 4.74 0.97 11.94
CA SER A 71 5.96 1.24 11.18
C SER A 71 6.60 -0.09 10.83
N LEU A 72 6.77 -0.36 9.54
CA LEU A 72 7.20 -1.65 9.02
C LEU A 72 8.34 -1.48 8.02
N LYS A 73 9.39 -2.33 8.15
CA LYS A 73 10.45 -2.44 7.15
C LYS A 73 10.83 -3.89 6.95
N ILE A 74 10.74 -4.32 5.69
CA ILE A 74 11.10 -5.66 5.26
C ILE A 74 12.17 -5.56 4.18
N THR A 75 13.23 -6.33 4.31
CA THR A 75 14.31 -6.43 3.31
C THR A 75 14.49 -7.88 2.87
N THR A 76 14.92 -8.05 1.63
CA THR A 76 15.36 -9.34 1.13
C THR A 76 16.89 -9.35 1.12
N PRO A 77 17.55 -10.33 1.73
CA PRO A 77 19.00 -10.45 1.64
C PRO A 77 19.45 -10.37 0.18
N SER A 78 20.54 -9.67 -0.09
CA SER A 78 21.08 -9.39 -1.45
C SER A 78 20.27 -8.43 -2.34
N MET A 79 19.08 -7.97 -1.90
CA MET A 79 18.21 -7.04 -2.63
C MET A 79 17.83 -5.84 -1.75
N GLU A 80 18.79 -5.25 -1.04
CA GLU A 80 18.56 -4.14 -0.09
C GLU A 80 17.96 -2.88 -0.75
N GLN A 81 18.15 -2.72 -2.06
CA GLN A 81 17.61 -1.58 -2.82
C GLN A 81 16.09 -1.67 -3.04
N ASP A 82 15.52 -2.87 -2.94
CA ASP A 82 14.09 -3.13 -3.14
C ASP A 82 13.37 -3.36 -1.80
N ALA A 83 13.84 -2.70 -0.73
CA ALA A 83 13.22 -2.81 0.58
C ALA A 83 11.77 -2.30 0.56
N ILE A 84 10.88 -3.07 1.17
CA ILE A 84 9.52 -2.62 1.48
C ILE A 84 9.61 -1.77 2.75
N ASP A 85 9.57 -0.45 2.59
CA ASP A 85 9.80 0.50 3.68
C ASP A 85 8.57 1.38 3.94
N PHE A 86 7.89 1.11 5.03
CA PHE A 86 6.77 1.87 5.57
C PHE A 86 7.11 2.53 6.90
N THR A 87 8.36 3.00 7.06
CA THR A 87 8.78 3.71 8.29
C THR A 87 8.32 5.16 8.30
N GLU A 88 8.26 5.81 7.15
CA GLU A 88 7.73 7.17 6.99
C GLU A 88 6.24 7.16 6.63
N ASN A 89 5.84 6.26 5.75
CA ASN A 89 4.47 6.08 5.29
C ASN A 89 3.75 4.98 6.08
N VAL A 90 3.67 5.15 7.39
CA VAL A 90 3.13 4.16 8.34
C VAL A 90 1.69 3.76 8.01
N PHE A 91 1.32 2.53 8.36
CA PHE A 91 -0.06 2.08 8.32
C PHE A 91 -0.83 2.52 9.56
N CYS A 92 -2.16 2.65 9.44
CA CYS A 92 -3.07 2.76 10.58
C CYS A 92 -3.72 1.41 10.86
N VAL A 93 -3.84 1.05 12.12
CA VAL A 93 -4.72 -0.04 12.55
C VAL A 93 -6.15 0.50 12.58
N TYR A 94 -7.05 -0.13 11.83
CA TYR A 94 -8.44 0.31 11.76
C TYR A 94 -9.43 -0.67 12.38
N GLU A 95 -9.01 -1.92 12.54
CA GLU A 95 -9.81 -2.99 13.14
C GLU A 95 -8.89 -3.98 13.85
N MET A 96 -9.29 -4.40 15.03
CA MET A 96 -8.72 -5.55 15.70
C MET A 96 -9.69 -6.73 15.49
N GLY A 97 -9.21 -7.78 14.84
CA GLY A 97 -9.94 -9.01 14.59
C GLY A 97 -10.14 -9.84 15.85
N GLY A 98 -10.57 -11.07 15.66
CA GLY A 98 -10.83 -11.98 16.79
C GLY A 98 -9.56 -12.27 17.61
N ARG A 99 -9.73 -12.31 18.93
CA ARG A 99 -8.74 -12.83 19.86
C ARG A 99 -9.00 -14.33 20.04
N THR A 100 -8.03 -15.15 19.68
CA THR A 100 -8.16 -16.62 19.80
C THR A 100 -7.10 -17.12 20.77
N PRO A 101 -7.49 -17.77 21.87
CA PRO A 101 -6.53 -18.40 22.76
C PRO A 101 -5.68 -19.46 22.03
N ALA A 102 -4.37 -19.35 22.13
CA ALA A 102 -3.40 -20.27 21.51
C ALA A 102 -2.66 -21.14 22.51
N GLY A 103 -3.05 -21.07 23.80
CA GLY A 103 -2.45 -21.81 24.91
C GLY A 103 -2.93 -21.27 26.25
N SER A 104 -2.24 -21.66 27.33
CA SER A 104 -2.60 -21.21 28.69
C SER A 104 -2.29 -19.73 28.93
N ASN A 105 -1.32 -19.14 28.19
CA ASN A 105 -0.84 -17.77 28.39
C ASN A 105 -0.55 -17.04 27.07
N SER A 106 -1.12 -17.46 25.95
CA SER A 106 -0.92 -16.80 24.66
C SER A 106 -2.22 -16.65 23.92
N GLU A 107 -2.38 -15.52 23.25
CA GLU A 107 -3.51 -15.25 22.37
C GLU A 107 -3.00 -14.87 20.97
N VAL A 108 -3.72 -15.29 19.96
CA VAL A 108 -3.50 -14.84 18.58
C VAL A 108 -4.47 -13.69 18.30
N VAL A 109 -3.93 -12.59 17.85
CA VAL A 109 -4.70 -11.38 17.53
C VAL A 109 -4.40 -10.95 16.11
N GLU A 110 -5.44 -10.69 15.33
CA GLU A 110 -5.33 -10.10 13.99
C GLU A 110 -5.51 -8.59 14.07
N LEU A 111 -4.55 -7.85 13.52
CA LEU A 111 -4.61 -6.40 13.35
C LEU A 111 -4.82 -6.11 11.86
N LYS A 112 -5.96 -5.53 11.49
CA LYS A 112 -6.20 -5.06 10.13
C LYS A 112 -5.67 -3.65 9.97
N ILE A 113 -4.87 -3.46 8.94
CA ILE A 113 -4.15 -2.21 8.68
C ILE A 113 -4.53 -1.61 7.33
N CYS A 114 -4.45 -0.31 7.24
CA CYS A 114 -4.65 0.42 5.98
C CYS A 114 -3.80 1.68 5.94
N SER A 115 -3.67 2.25 4.75
CA SER A 115 -3.07 3.58 4.59
C SER A 115 -3.88 4.65 5.32
N PRO A 116 -3.23 5.61 6.00
CA PRO A 116 -3.91 6.69 6.74
C PRO A 116 -4.87 7.51 5.88
N GLU A 117 -4.58 7.60 4.60
CA GLU A 117 -5.39 8.32 3.61
C GLU A 117 -6.79 7.72 3.45
N LEU A 118 -6.94 6.40 3.63
CA LEU A 118 -8.25 5.75 3.61
C LEU A 118 -9.13 6.24 4.76
N LEU A 119 -8.58 6.32 5.97
CA LEU A 119 -9.32 6.84 7.12
C LEU A 119 -9.67 8.32 6.98
N ARG A 120 -8.77 9.11 6.39
CA ARG A 120 -9.04 10.52 6.08
C ARG A 120 -10.16 10.66 5.05
N ASN A 121 -10.15 9.80 4.02
CA ASN A 121 -11.23 9.76 3.03
C ASN A 121 -12.60 9.55 3.68
N GLU A 122 -12.71 8.59 4.60
CA GLU A 122 -13.97 8.26 5.27
C GLU A 122 -14.50 9.43 6.16
N ARG A 123 -13.60 10.20 6.73
CA ARG A 123 -13.95 11.35 7.60
C ARG A 123 -14.19 12.65 6.83
N THR A 124 -13.84 12.70 5.55
CA THR A 124 -13.81 13.95 4.77
C THR A 124 -14.90 13.98 3.70
N ARG A 125 -15.47 15.16 3.50
CA ARG A 125 -16.46 15.42 2.45
C ARG A 125 -16.07 16.66 1.67
N ILE A 126 -16.29 16.65 0.36
CA ILE A 126 -15.99 17.74 -0.56
C ILE A 126 -17.29 18.32 -1.11
N SER A 127 -17.52 19.60 -0.84
CA SER A 127 -18.59 20.40 -1.43
C SER A 127 -17.96 21.59 -2.14
N LYS A 128 -17.52 21.41 -3.37
CA LYS A 128 -16.80 22.43 -4.16
C LYS A 128 -17.02 22.20 -5.65
N SER A 129 -16.99 23.29 -6.41
CA SER A 129 -16.89 23.24 -7.88
C SER A 129 -15.44 23.32 -8.32
N TYR A 130 -15.12 22.57 -9.38
CA TYR A 130 -13.81 22.55 -10.01
C TYR A 130 -13.96 22.91 -11.49
N GLU A 131 -12.99 23.63 -12.03
CA GLU A 131 -12.88 23.97 -13.46
C GLU A 131 -11.42 23.86 -13.88
N GLU A 132 -10.94 22.61 -13.94
CA GLU A 132 -9.54 22.26 -14.21
C GLU A 132 -9.46 20.93 -14.96
N THR A 133 -8.27 20.47 -15.34
CA THR A 133 -8.06 19.12 -15.86
C THR A 133 -8.23 18.09 -14.72
N ALA A 134 -8.61 16.86 -15.05
CA ALA A 134 -8.92 15.86 -14.03
C ALA A 134 -7.70 15.53 -13.17
N ASP A 135 -6.51 15.43 -13.73
CA ASP A 135 -5.26 15.22 -13.01
C ASP A 135 -4.97 16.34 -11.99
N GLN A 136 -5.24 17.61 -12.36
CA GLN A 136 -5.07 18.73 -11.45
C GLN A 136 -6.10 18.74 -10.30
N ILE A 137 -7.34 18.37 -10.61
CA ILE A 137 -8.37 18.19 -9.59
C ILE A 137 -7.94 17.09 -8.60
N VAL A 138 -7.48 15.94 -9.10
CA VAL A 138 -6.97 14.84 -8.27
C VAL A 138 -5.81 15.31 -7.40
N LYS A 139 -4.83 16.00 -7.98
CA LYS A 139 -3.71 16.58 -7.23
C LYS A 139 -4.19 17.48 -6.11
N SER A 140 -5.09 18.42 -6.42
CA SER A 140 -5.62 19.35 -5.41
C SER A 140 -6.39 18.66 -4.29
N ILE A 141 -7.02 17.51 -4.54
CA ILE A 141 -7.71 16.72 -3.53
C ILE A 141 -6.70 15.96 -2.65
N MET A 142 -5.67 15.38 -3.25
CA MET A 142 -4.70 14.54 -2.55
C MET A 142 -3.76 15.36 -1.67
N GLU A 143 -3.30 16.52 -2.13
CA GLU A 143 -2.34 17.37 -1.41
C GLU A 143 -2.99 18.31 -0.40
N ASN A 144 -4.28 18.60 -0.52
CA ASN A 144 -4.94 19.60 0.32
C ASN A 144 -5.09 19.13 1.76
N GLU A 145 -4.64 19.95 2.70
CA GLU A 145 -4.70 19.68 4.15
C GLU A 145 -6.12 19.44 4.68
N LYS A 146 -7.14 20.05 4.04
CA LYS A 146 -8.54 19.89 4.42
C LYS A 146 -9.14 18.57 3.92
N TYR A 147 -8.48 17.88 3.00
CA TYR A 147 -8.98 16.66 2.39
C TYR A 147 -8.10 15.46 2.73
N ILE A 148 -7.34 14.92 1.78
CA ILE A 148 -6.52 13.72 2.01
C ILE A 148 -5.20 14.08 2.68
N ASN A 149 -4.55 15.20 2.27
CA ASN A 149 -3.25 15.65 2.79
C ASN A 149 -2.20 14.52 2.79
N THR A 150 -2.09 13.82 1.67
CA THR A 150 -1.03 12.80 1.54
C THR A 150 0.34 13.46 1.46
N LYS A 151 1.34 12.75 1.98
CA LYS A 151 2.77 13.10 1.83
C LYS A 151 3.48 12.13 0.90
N LYS A 152 2.75 11.09 0.42
CA LYS A 152 3.25 10.10 -0.52
C LYS A 152 3.37 10.70 -1.91
N ASP A 153 4.21 10.10 -2.72
CA ASP A 153 4.38 10.50 -4.11
C ASP A 153 3.09 10.34 -4.92
N LEU A 154 2.87 11.26 -5.85
CA LEU A 154 1.71 11.26 -6.74
C LEU A 154 2.17 11.11 -8.19
N TYR A 155 1.82 10.00 -8.80
CA TYR A 155 2.09 9.68 -10.20
C TYR A 155 0.84 9.99 -11.03
N LEU A 156 0.78 11.23 -11.54
CA LEU A 156 -0.39 11.75 -12.25
C LEU A 156 -0.09 11.83 -13.74
N GLU A 157 -0.88 11.13 -14.55
CA GLU A 157 -0.84 11.25 -15.99
C GLU A 157 -1.74 12.41 -16.45
N PRO A 158 -1.24 13.35 -17.29
CA PRO A 158 -2.01 14.48 -17.77
C PRO A 158 -3.27 14.05 -18.52
N THR A 159 -4.40 14.72 -18.23
CA THR A 159 -5.69 14.43 -18.83
C THR A 159 -6.09 15.47 -19.86
N LEU A 160 -6.83 15.02 -20.88
CA LEU A 160 -7.33 15.87 -21.95
C LEU A 160 -8.56 16.66 -21.52
N GLY A 161 -8.50 17.98 -21.73
CA GLY A 161 -9.61 18.89 -21.58
C GLY A 161 -9.96 19.31 -20.15
N ILE A 162 -10.52 20.50 -20.04
CA ILE A 162 -10.97 21.09 -18.78
C ILE A 162 -12.33 20.47 -18.40
N ARG A 163 -12.47 20.10 -17.13
CA ARG A 163 -13.71 19.56 -16.57
C ARG A 163 -14.36 20.58 -15.64
N LYS A 164 -15.65 20.84 -15.87
CA LYS A 164 -16.49 21.62 -14.94
C LYS A 164 -17.30 20.67 -14.10
N ILE A 165 -16.87 20.45 -12.85
CA ILE A 165 -17.45 19.44 -11.98
C ILE A 165 -17.90 20.10 -10.67
N LEU A 166 -19.10 19.77 -10.26
CA LEU A 166 -19.60 20.04 -8.93
C LEU A 166 -19.52 18.77 -8.09
N SER A 167 -18.86 18.86 -6.94
CA SER A 167 -18.88 17.79 -5.93
C SER A 167 -19.97 18.07 -4.91
N PRO A 168 -21.07 17.31 -4.92
CA PRO A 168 -22.17 17.49 -3.95
C PRO A 168 -21.91 16.64 -2.70
N ASN A 169 -20.99 17.05 -1.85
CA ASN A 169 -20.68 16.37 -0.59
C ASN A 169 -20.16 14.93 -0.75
N TYR A 170 -19.33 14.67 -1.77
CA TYR A 170 -18.72 13.36 -1.98
C TYR A 170 -17.51 13.14 -1.07
N HIS A 171 -17.24 11.87 -0.74
CA HIS A 171 -15.92 11.51 -0.24
C HIS A 171 -14.85 11.75 -1.33
N PRO A 172 -13.62 12.13 -0.96
CA PRO A 172 -12.54 12.40 -1.90
C PRO A 172 -12.34 11.28 -2.93
N TYR A 173 -12.24 10.03 -2.50
CA TYR A 173 -12.03 8.90 -3.41
C TYR A 173 -13.23 8.62 -4.33
N ASN A 174 -14.44 8.89 -3.88
CA ASN A 174 -15.61 8.77 -4.75
C ASN A 174 -15.60 9.82 -5.86
N LEU A 175 -15.14 11.03 -5.55
CA LEU A 175 -14.95 12.06 -6.58
C LEU A 175 -13.84 11.68 -7.55
N ILE A 176 -12.70 11.16 -7.05
CA ILE A 176 -11.60 10.68 -7.90
C ILE A 176 -12.06 9.51 -8.78
N LYS A 177 -12.79 8.52 -8.23
CA LYS A 177 -13.37 7.42 -9.00
C LYS A 177 -14.35 7.89 -10.09
N ARG A 178 -15.05 8.96 -9.85
CA ARG A 178 -15.86 9.59 -10.90
C ARG A 178 -14.97 10.18 -12.00
N LEU A 179 -13.90 10.88 -11.62
CA LEU A 179 -12.93 11.45 -12.55
C LEU A 179 -12.26 10.38 -13.41
N THR A 180 -11.91 9.20 -12.87
CA THR A 180 -11.31 8.11 -13.68
C THR A 180 -12.21 7.70 -14.84
N ARG A 181 -13.53 7.70 -14.64
CA ARG A 181 -14.51 7.33 -15.69
C ARG A 181 -14.71 8.39 -16.76
N GLU A 182 -14.41 9.63 -16.44
CA GLU A 182 -14.61 10.79 -17.33
C GLU A 182 -13.29 11.26 -17.96
N SER A 183 -12.15 10.67 -17.59
CA SER A 183 -10.83 11.10 -18.05
C SER A 183 -10.41 10.40 -19.34
N MET A 184 -9.58 11.10 -20.09
CA MET A 184 -8.90 10.59 -21.29
C MET A 184 -7.47 11.11 -21.24
N SER A 185 -6.51 10.28 -21.62
CA SER A 185 -5.09 10.63 -21.62
C SER A 185 -4.80 11.73 -22.67
N ALA A 186 -4.02 12.72 -22.28
CA ALA A 186 -3.52 13.71 -23.21
C ALA A 186 -2.33 13.20 -24.06
N LYS A 187 -1.78 12.01 -23.73
CA LYS A 187 -0.63 11.43 -24.44
C LYS A 187 -1.03 10.44 -25.52
N ASN A 188 -1.99 9.57 -25.23
CA ASN A 188 -2.34 8.41 -26.08
C ASN A 188 -3.84 8.23 -26.29
N ASP A 189 -4.65 9.23 -25.95
CA ASP A 189 -6.11 9.23 -26.07
C ASP A 189 -6.81 8.02 -25.40
N SER A 190 -6.14 7.34 -24.44
CA SER A 190 -6.71 6.21 -23.72
C SER A 190 -7.73 6.67 -22.67
N PRO A 191 -8.95 6.11 -22.65
CA PRO A 191 -9.99 6.48 -21.70
C PRO A 191 -9.98 5.67 -20.39
N HIS A 192 -9.12 4.67 -20.27
CA HIS A 192 -9.13 3.73 -19.15
C HIS A 192 -8.22 4.21 -18.02
N TYR A 193 -8.65 5.22 -17.26
CA TYR A 193 -7.92 5.71 -16.09
C TYR A 193 -8.20 4.83 -14.87
N LEU A 194 -7.14 4.62 -14.08
CA LEU A 194 -7.15 3.94 -12.79
C LEU A 194 -6.69 4.92 -11.71
N PHE A 195 -7.20 4.70 -10.50
CA PHE A 195 -6.71 5.36 -9.29
C PHE A 195 -6.45 4.32 -8.23
N PHE A 196 -5.20 4.14 -7.89
CA PHE A 196 -4.76 3.11 -6.94
C PHE A 196 -3.54 3.58 -6.16
N GLU A 197 -3.26 2.89 -5.07
CA GLU A 197 -2.05 3.05 -4.27
C GLU A 197 -1.20 1.79 -4.37
N ASN A 198 0.11 1.97 -4.51
CA ASN A 198 1.11 0.92 -4.37
C ASN A 198 2.21 1.34 -3.39
N ILE A 199 3.25 0.52 -3.23
CA ILE A 199 4.38 0.79 -2.33
C ILE A 199 5.07 2.13 -2.65
N LYS A 200 5.07 2.56 -3.92
CA LYS A 200 5.72 3.81 -4.37
C LYS A 200 4.87 5.05 -4.08
N GLY A 201 3.55 4.91 -4.00
CA GLY A 201 2.64 6.04 -3.77
C GLY A 201 1.31 5.90 -4.50
N PHE A 202 0.64 7.03 -4.77
CA PHE A 202 -0.65 7.06 -5.45
C PHE A 202 -0.49 7.28 -6.95
N HIS A 203 -1.27 6.54 -7.72
CA HIS A 203 -1.28 6.59 -9.17
C HIS A 203 -2.65 7.03 -9.67
N PHE A 204 -2.66 8.00 -10.59
CA PHE A 204 -3.81 8.35 -11.41
C PHE A 204 -3.36 8.33 -12.87
N ARG A 205 -3.51 7.19 -13.51
CA ARG A 205 -2.90 6.87 -14.80
C ARG A 205 -3.84 6.07 -15.67
N SER A 206 -3.65 6.17 -16.97
CA SER A 206 -4.33 5.28 -17.91
C SER A 206 -3.73 3.87 -17.88
N LEU A 207 -4.55 2.87 -18.16
CA LEU A 207 -4.07 1.49 -18.31
C LEU A 207 -3.00 1.38 -19.40
N GLN A 208 -3.13 2.17 -20.48
CA GLN A 208 -2.12 2.20 -21.55
C GLN A 208 -0.76 2.68 -21.04
N SER A 209 -0.73 3.68 -20.17
CA SER A 209 0.53 4.18 -19.61
C SER A 209 1.25 3.13 -18.75
N LEU A 210 0.52 2.21 -18.13
CA LEU A 210 1.11 1.09 -17.38
C LEU A 210 1.75 0.06 -18.33
N TYR A 211 1.14 -0.19 -19.49
CA TYR A 211 1.76 -1.03 -20.52
C TYR A 211 3.00 -0.40 -21.15
N ASP A 212 3.03 0.93 -21.23
CA ASP A 212 4.14 1.67 -21.85
C ASP A 212 5.36 1.80 -20.90
N ASP A 213 5.23 1.50 -19.61
CA ASP A 213 6.32 1.61 -18.61
C ASP A 213 7.44 0.56 -18.82
N GLY A 214 7.34 -0.29 -19.82
CA GLY A 214 8.34 -1.30 -20.14
C GLY A 214 8.29 -2.53 -19.23
N VAL A 215 9.23 -3.44 -19.46
CA VAL A 215 9.32 -4.72 -18.73
C VAL A 215 9.89 -4.45 -17.34
N GLN A 216 9.12 -4.73 -16.29
CA GLN A 216 9.53 -4.56 -14.89
C GLN A 216 10.46 -5.69 -14.42
N GLY A 217 10.33 -6.87 -15.00
CA GLY A 217 11.17 -8.03 -14.68
C GLY A 217 10.93 -9.19 -15.63
N GLU A 218 11.91 -10.05 -15.73
CA GLU A 218 11.83 -11.30 -16.51
C GLU A 218 11.93 -12.48 -15.56
N PHE A 219 10.93 -13.35 -15.61
CA PHE A 219 10.90 -14.59 -14.85
C PHE A 219 11.12 -15.76 -15.81
N HIS A 220 12.15 -16.55 -15.57
CA HIS A 220 12.48 -17.70 -16.40
C HIS A 220 12.11 -18.99 -15.67
N PHE A 221 11.39 -19.89 -16.28
CA PHE A 221 11.15 -21.24 -15.77
C PHE A 221 12.23 -22.19 -16.30
N GLY A 222 13.13 -22.63 -15.41
CA GLY A 222 14.18 -23.57 -15.75
C GLY A 222 13.72 -25.02 -15.61
N ASP A 223 14.02 -25.85 -16.61
CA ASP A 223 14.03 -27.29 -16.41
C ASP A 223 15.03 -27.61 -15.29
N LYS A 224 14.65 -28.50 -14.38
CA LYS A 224 15.56 -29.06 -13.38
C LYS A 224 16.61 -29.92 -14.08
N GLY A 225 17.53 -29.29 -14.80
CA GLY A 225 18.74 -29.91 -15.26
C GLY A 225 19.62 -30.27 -14.06
N SER A 226 20.22 -31.41 -14.08
CA SER A 226 20.98 -32.07 -13.03
C SER A 226 22.31 -31.42 -12.65
N ASP A 227 22.45 -30.10 -12.75
CA ASP A 227 23.68 -29.41 -12.38
C ASP A 227 23.44 -28.27 -11.40
N GLU A 228 24.20 -28.30 -10.33
CA GLU A 228 24.18 -27.50 -9.10
C GLU A 228 24.49 -26.01 -9.23
N SER A 229 24.06 -25.35 -10.27
CA SER A 229 24.08 -23.90 -10.31
C SER A 229 22.65 -23.38 -10.42
N TYR A 230 22.07 -22.98 -9.29
CA TYR A 230 20.87 -22.15 -9.26
C TYR A 230 21.17 -20.79 -9.92
N SER A 231 21.20 -20.75 -11.23
CA SER A 231 20.93 -19.51 -11.94
C SER A 231 19.41 -19.39 -12.02
N SER A 232 18.88 -18.46 -11.29
CA SER A 232 17.47 -18.11 -11.28
C SER A 232 17.05 -17.51 -12.62
N SER A 233 16.78 -18.34 -13.60
CA SER A 233 16.25 -17.86 -14.86
C SER A 233 15.16 -18.80 -15.37
N SER A 234 13.92 -18.52 -15.00
CA SER A 234 12.77 -19.31 -15.42
C SER A 234 11.67 -18.41 -15.93
N GLU A 235 11.33 -18.48 -17.18
CA GLU A 235 10.35 -17.61 -17.81
C GLU A 235 8.92 -18.11 -17.56
N ILE A 236 8.15 -17.42 -16.74
CA ILE A 236 6.71 -17.68 -16.54
C ILE A 236 5.86 -16.56 -17.17
N GLY A 237 6.39 -15.85 -18.14
CA GLY A 237 5.70 -14.78 -18.83
C GLY A 237 6.16 -13.38 -18.40
N ARG A 238 5.82 -12.39 -19.19
CA ARG A 238 6.08 -10.98 -18.90
C ARG A 238 5.00 -10.46 -17.99
N ALA A 239 5.34 -10.11 -16.77
CA ALA A 239 4.46 -9.36 -15.91
C ALA A 239 4.60 -7.87 -16.22
N HIS A 240 3.54 -7.26 -16.73
CA HIS A 240 3.38 -5.82 -16.79
C HIS A 240 2.58 -5.40 -15.56
N VAL A 241 3.17 -4.63 -14.69
CA VAL A 241 2.52 -3.99 -13.54
C VAL A 241 2.63 -2.49 -13.69
#